data_896b3ec9bd305fc7713164331fc66b34
#
_entry.id   896b3ec9bd305fc7713164331fc66b34
#
_cell.length_a   1.000
_cell.length_b   1.000
_cell.length_c   1.000
_cell.angle_alpha   90.00
_cell.angle_beta   90.00
_cell.angle_gamma   90.00
#
_symmetry.space_group_name_H-M   'P 1'
#
loop_
_entity.id
_entity.type
_entity.pdbx_description
1 polymer ?
#
loop_
_entity_poly.entity_id
_entity_poly.type
_entity_poly.pdbx_seq_one_letter_code
_entity_poly.pdbx_strand_id
1 'polypeptide(L)'
;MAARERALEAQYPGLRIETTPTTATVAALQDADNADWLALLGAQLPDAARQYVAYATEAGAYQQAGMQTLICGPGSIRQAHQADEWIETAQLSQCARVMQALIAARCGGA
;
A
#
# COMPACT_ATOMS: atom_id res chain seq x y z
N MET A 1 -10.12 -18.39 9.44
CA MET A 1 -11.15 -17.96 10.41
C MET A 1 -11.92 -19.17 10.96
N ALA A 2 -12.73 -19.86 10.18
CA ALA A 2 -13.59 -20.96 10.63
C ALA A 2 -12.94 -22.08 11.48
N ALA A 3 -11.66 -22.42 11.25
CA ALA A 3 -10.97 -23.43 12.04
C ALA A 3 -10.66 -22.94 13.47
N ARG A 4 -10.33 -21.65 13.62
CA ARG A 4 -10.07 -21.03 14.92
C ARG A 4 -11.35 -20.82 15.73
N GLU A 5 -12.43 -20.48 15.07
CA GLU A 5 -13.76 -20.36 15.65
C GLU A 5 -14.20 -21.71 16.27
N ARG A 6 -14.16 -22.78 15.46
CA ARG A 6 -14.49 -24.14 15.95
C ARG A 6 -13.60 -24.59 17.12
N ALA A 7 -12.32 -24.25 17.11
CA ALA A 7 -11.41 -24.60 18.20
C ALA A 7 -11.80 -23.88 19.50
N LEU A 8 -12.19 -22.62 19.42
CA LEU A 8 -12.65 -21.84 20.58
C LEU A 8 -14.01 -22.32 21.10
N GLU A 9 -14.96 -22.60 20.20
CA GLU A 9 -16.27 -23.13 20.57
C GLU A 9 -16.15 -24.51 21.26
N ALA A 10 -15.21 -25.35 20.80
CA ALA A 10 -14.93 -26.64 21.43
C ALA A 10 -14.30 -26.50 22.86
N GLN A 11 -13.48 -25.47 23.04
CA GLN A 11 -12.82 -25.19 24.32
C GLN A 11 -13.77 -24.58 25.35
N TYR A 12 -14.74 -23.81 24.91
CA TYR A 12 -15.66 -23.07 25.77
C TYR A 12 -17.12 -23.45 25.49
N PRO A 13 -17.70 -24.46 26.20
CA PRO A 13 -19.08 -24.86 25.98
C PRO A 13 -20.06 -23.69 26.16
N GLY A 14 -20.94 -23.49 25.19
CA GLY A 14 -21.89 -22.37 25.16
C GLY A 14 -21.37 -21.10 24.42
N LEU A 15 -20.09 -21.04 24.08
CA LEU A 15 -19.60 -20.02 23.18
C LEU A 15 -20.07 -20.32 21.76
N ARG A 16 -20.56 -19.30 21.07
CA ARG A 16 -20.83 -19.32 19.63
C ARG A 16 -20.19 -18.11 18.97
N ILE A 17 -19.41 -18.33 17.93
CA ILE A 17 -18.75 -17.30 17.15
C ILE A 17 -19.32 -17.35 15.74
N GLU A 18 -19.84 -16.23 15.27
CA GLU A 18 -20.31 -16.06 13.91
C GLU A 18 -19.54 -14.91 13.26
N THR A 19 -18.84 -15.20 12.17
CA THR A 19 -18.11 -14.21 11.38
C THR A 19 -18.79 -13.99 10.05
N THR A 20 -19.32 -12.79 9.85
CA THR A 20 -19.96 -12.39 8.61
C THR A 20 -19.06 -11.39 7.86
N PRO A 21 -18.63 -11.69 6.62
CA PRO A 21 -17.92 -10.72 5.80
C PRO A 21 -18.83 -9.53 5.50
N THR A 22 -18.37 -8.31 5.80
CA THR A 22 -19.13 -7.07 5.51
C THR A 22 -18.64 -6.36 4.25
N THR A 23 -17.44 -6.71 3.78
CA THR A 23 -16.84 -6.13 2.57
C THR A 23 -16.10 -7.21 1.79
N ALA A 24 -15.87 -6.96 0.51
CA ALA A 24 -15.00 -7.80 -0.31
C ALA A 24 -13.55 -7.77 0.23
N THR A 25 -12.85 -8.88 0.07
CA THR A 25 -11.42 -8.96 0.41
C THR A 25 -10.62 -8.06 -0.53
N VAL A 26 -9.82 -7.17 0.05
CA VAL A 26 -8.88 -6.35 -0.71
C VAL A 26 -7.66 -7.19 -1.06
N ALA A 27 -7.29 -7.23 -2.34
CA ALA A 27 -6.11 -7.95 -2.79
C ALA A 27 -4.84 -7.29 -2.24
N ALA A 28 -3.94 -8.08 -1.66
CA ALA A 28 -2.64 -7.59 -1.24
C ALA A 28 -1.75 -7.34 -2.47
N LEU A 29 -1.04 -6.21 -2.47
CA LEU A 29 0.03 -5.98 -3.43
C LEU A 29 1.15 -6.98 -3.17
N GLN A 30 1.48 -7.77 -4.19
CA GLN A 30 2.56 -8.76 -4.13
C GLN A 30 3.87 -8.15 -4.62
N ASP A 31 4.98 -8.72 -4.18
CA ASP A 31 6.27 -8.41 -4.78
C ASP A 31 6.29 -8.90 -6.24
N ALA A 32 6.60 -8.01 -7.15
CA ALA A 32 6.55 -8.27 -8.59
C ALA A 32 7.69 -7.53 -9.28
N ASP A 33 7.94 -7.87 -10.54
CA ASP A 33 8.90 -7.17 -11.37
C ASP A 33 8.37 -5.78 -11.76
N ASN A 34 8.85 -4.78 -11.02
CA ASN A 34 8.59 -3.36 -11.24
C ASN A 34 9.91 -2.60 -11.51
N ALA A 35 10.88 -3.26 -12.15
CA ALA A 35 12.23 -2.73 -12.30
C ALA A 35 12.26 -1.33 -12.91
N ASP A 36 11.46 -1.07 -13.94
CA ASP A 36 11.37 0.22 -14.60
C ASP A 36 10.90 1.34 -13.67
N TRP A 37 9.84 1.08 -12.89
CA TRP A 37 9.32 2.03 -11.92
C TRP A 37 10.28 2.24 -10.76
N LEU A 38 10.95 1.18 -10.31
CA LEU A 38 11.95 1.26 -9.25
C LEU A 38 13.16 2.07 -9.70
N ALA A 39 13.59 1.92 -10.94
CA ALA A 39 14.69 2.73 -11.51
C ALA A 39 14.30 4.21 -11.61
N LEU A 40 13.11 4.53 -12.12
CA LEU A 40 12.60 5.89 -12.20
C LEU A 40 12.46 6.56 -10.83
N LEU A 41 11.88 5.85 -9.87
CA LEU A 41 11.72 6.37 -8.51
C LEU A 41 13.07 6.49 -7.80
N GLY A 42 13.97 5.52 -7.94
CA GLY A 42 15.30 5.55 -7.34
C GLY A 42 16.14 6.74 -7.81
N ALA A 43 16.00 7.15 -9.09
CA ALA A 43 16.63 8.34 -9.60
C ALA A 43 16.14 9.64 -8.93
N GLN A 44 14.88 9.67 -8.50
CA GLN A 44 14.27 10.82 -7.84
C GLN A 44 14.38 10.77 -6.31
N LEU A 45 14.50 9.58 -5.75
CA LEU A 45 14.46 9.28 -4.32
C LEU A 45 15.58 8.30 -3.94
N PRO A 46 16.86 8.69 -4.05
CA PRO A 46 17.98 7.77 -3.88
C PRO A 46 18.06 7.16 -2.46
N ASP A 47 17.55 7.87 -1.46
CA ASP A 47 17.56 7.43 -0.07
C ASP A 47 16.28 6.67 0.35
N ALA A 48 15.34 6.49 -0.57
CA ALA A 48 14.08 5.80 -0.26
C ALA A 48 14.30 4.29 -0.15
N ALA A 49 14.01 3.73 1.01
CA ALA A 49 14.01 2.29 1.22
C ALA A 49 12.66 1.67 0.87
N ARG A 50 12.70 0.49 0.24
CA ARG A 50 11.49 -0.33 0.08
C ARG A 50 11.02 -0.81 1.46
N GLN A 51 9.73 -0.72 1.69
CA GLN A 51 9.12 -1.14 2.95
C GLN A 51 7.84 -1.94 2.67
N TYR A 52 7.56 -2.89 3.53
CA TYR A 52 6.28 -3.56 3.59
C TYR A 52 5.40 -2.84 4.61
N VAL A 53 4.15 -2.65 4.25
CA VAL A 53 3.19 -1.93 5.08
C VAL A 53 1.92 -2.76 5.27
N ALA A 54 1.26 -2.59 6.40
CA ALA A 54 0.09 -3.39 6.78
C ALA A 54 -1.24 -2.66 6.54
N TYR A 55 -1.25 -1.63 5.69
CA TYR A 55 -2.48 -0.95 5.32
C TYR A 55 -3.03 -1.45 3.97
N ALA A 56 -4.32 -1.30 3.77
CA ALA A 56 -4.98 -1.66 2.52
C ALA A 56 -4.97 -0.51 1.52
N THR A 57 -4.79 -0.84 0.23
CA THR A 57 -4.91 0.08 -0.90
C THR A 57 -5.49 -0.68 -2.10
N GLU A 58 -5.90 0.03 -3.15
CA GLU A 58 -6.33 -0.57 -4.42
C GLU A 58 -5.16 -1.14 -5.25
N ALA A 59 -3.92 -0.97 -4.81
CA ALA A 59 -2.72 -1.36 -5.56
C ALA A 59 -2.72 -2.85 -5.99
N GLY A 60 -3.18 -3.74 -5.11
CA GLY A 60 -3.33 -5.15 -5.44
C GLY A 60 -4.34 -5.42 -6.58
N ALA A 61 -5.41 -4.62 -6.67
CA ALA A 61 -6.38 -4.74 -7.76
C ALA A 61 -5.79 -4.29 -9.11
N TYR A 62 -5.02 -3.20 -9.14
CA TYR A 62 -4.30 -2.78 -10.34
C TYR A 62 -3.28 -3.83 -10.78
N GLN A 63 -2.55 -4.43 -9.85
CA GLN A 63 -1.61 -5.51 -10.15
C GLN A 63 -2.33 -6.74 -10.72
N GLN A 64 -3.48 -7.14 -10.17
CA GLN A 64 -4.29 -8.24 -10.71
C GLN A 64 -4.83 -7.93 -12.11
N ALA A 65 -5.04 -6.67 -12.45
CA ALA A 65 -5.38 -6.23 -13.79
C ALA A 65 -4.17 -6.18 -14.76
N GLY A 66 -3.01 -6.66 -14.34
CA GLY A 66 -1.80 -6.75 -15.16
C GLY A 66 -0.96 -5.46 -15.21
N MET A 67 -1.24 -4.49 -14.32
CA MET A 67 -0.47 -3.26 -14.26
C MET A 67 0.75 -3.42 -13.35
N GLN A 68 1.90 -2.89 -13.77
CA GLN A 68 3.03 -2.68 -12.87
C GLN A 68 2.64 -1.63 -11.83
N THR A 69 2.72 -2.00 -10.57
CA THR A 69 2.14 -1.18 -9.49
C THR A 69 3.11 -1.04 -8.33
N LEU A 70 3.32 0.18 -7.89
CA LEU A 70 4.07 0.54 -6.69
C LEU A 70 3.25 1.53 -5.86
N ILE A 71 3.48 1.52 -4.56
CA ILE A 71 2.95 2.54 -3.65
C ILE A 71 4.10 3.48 -3.31
N CYS A 72 3.92 4.76 -3.60
CA CYS A 72 4.85 5.80 -3.26
C CYS A 72 4.09 7.09 -2.95
N GLY A 73 4.44 7.71 -1.86
CA GLY A 73 3.79 8.95 -1.44
C GLY A 73 4.63 9.71 -0.41
N PRO A 74 4.27 10.96 -0.11
CA PRO A 74 4.92 11.76 0.92
C PRO A 74 4.46 11.32 2.31
N GLY A 75 5.22 11.69 3.34
CA GLY A 75 4.89 11.42 4.73
C GLY A 75 5.51 10.16 5.29
N SER A 76 5.08 9.82 6.49
CA SER A 76 5.52 8.64 7.21
C SER A 76 4.31 7.92 7.81
N ILE A 77 4.30 6.59 7.76
CA ILE A 77 3.26 5.80 8.42
C ILE A 77 3.16 6.08 9.93
N ARG A 78 4.21 6.60 10.54
CA ARG A 78 4.20 7.00 11.94
C ARG A 78 3.34 8.23 12.22
N GLN A 79 3.08 9.05 11.21
CA GLN A 79 2.27 10.27 11.28
C GLN A 79 0.83 10.00 10.86
N ALA A 80 0.61 8.95 10.06
CA ALA A 80 -0.69 8.56 9.56
C ALA A 80 -1.53 7.92 10.68
N HIS A 81 -2.85 8.13 10.61
CA HIS A 81 -3.84 7.56 11.54
C HIS A 81 -3.63 7.99 13.02
N GLN A 82 -3.01 9.14 13.23
CA GLN A 82 -2.85 9.76 14.54
C GLN A 82 -3.93 10.84 14.76
N ALA A 83 -4.17 11.17 16.03
CA ALA A 83 -4.87 12.39 16.36
C ALA A 83 -4.24 13.56 15.73
N ASP A 84 -4.31 14.53 15.33
CA ASP A 84 -3.49 15.60 14.70
C ASP A 84 -2.50 15.09 13.63
N GLU A 85 -2.96 14.23 12.72
CA GLU A 85 -2.17 13.75 11.58
C GLU A 85 -1.58 14.93 10.80
N TRP A 86 -0.30 14.87 10.49
CA TRP A 86 0.43 15.96 9.86
C TRP A 86 1.45 15.45 8.85
N ILE A 87 1.90 16.34 7.99
CA ILE A 87 2.95 16.09 7.00
C ILE A 87 3.85 17.30 6.85
N GLU A 88 5.13 17.06 6.64
CA GLU A 88 6.08 18.12 6.31
C GLU A 88 5.80 18.72 4.93
N THR A 89 5.68 20.05 4.85
CA THR A 89 5.45 20.74 3.57
C THR A 89 6.58 20.50 2.55
N ALA A 90 7.81 20.28 3.04
CA ALA A 90 8.94 19.92 2.19
C ALA A 90 8.71 18.57 1.47
N GLN A 91 8.07 17.60 2.11
CA GLN A 91 7.74 16.31 1.50
C GLN A 91 6.63 16.44 0.45
N LEU A 92 5.65 17.31 0.66
CA LEU A 92 4.65 17.64 -0.38
C LEU A 92 5.31 18.23 -1.62
N SER A 93 6.23 19.18 -1.43
CA SER A 93 6.99 19.80 -2.52
C SER A 93 7.87 18.77 -3.24
N GLN A 94 8.50 17.85 -2.52
CA GLN A 94 9.27 16.75 -3.11
C GLN A 94 8.37 15.80 -3.91
N CYS A 95 7.23 15.42 -3.37
CA CYS A 95 6.25 14.57 -4.07
C CYS A 95 5.81 15.21 -5.40
N ALA A 96 5.51 16.49 -5.41
CA ALA A 96 5.15 17.20 -6.63
C ALA A 96 6.26 17.14 -7.69
N ARG A 97 7.53 17.34 -7.30
CA ARG A 97 8.68 17.21 -8.22
C ARG A 97 8.83 15.79 -8.75
N VAL A 98 8.69 14.76 -7.89
CA VAL A 98 8.75 13.35 -8.30
C VAL A 98 7.66 13.05 -9.31
N MET A 99 6.42 13.46 -9.06
CA MET A 99 5.29 13.26 -9.98
C MET A 99 5.53 13.94 -11.33
N GLN A 100 6.04 15.17 -11.34
CA GLN A 100 6.39 15.88 -12.58
C GLN A 100 7.48 15.12 -13.37
N ALA A 101 8.51 14.63 -12.69
CA ALA A 101 9.57 13.85 -13.33
C ALA A 101 9.06 12.53 -13.92
N LEU A 102 8.19 11.81 -13.21
CA LEU A 102 7.58 10.56 -13.69
C LEU A 102 6.69 10.80 -14.92
N ILE A 103 5.87 11.85 -14.88
CA ILE A 103 5.01 12.24 -16.01
C ILE A 103 5.88 12.60 -17.23
N ALA A 104 6.92 13.42 -17.05
CA ALA A 104 7.83 13.78 -18.13
C ALA A 104 8.54 12.56 -18.72
N ALA A 105 8.96 11.62 -17.88
CA ALA A 105 9.65 10.40 -18.34
C ALA A 105 8.73 9.42 -19.09
N ARG A 106 7.42 9.40 -18.80
CA ARG A 106 6.48 8.44 -19.38
C ARG A 106 5.56 9.05 -20.44
N CYS A 107 5.29 10.35 -20.36
CA CYS A 107 4.36 11.05 -21.26
C CYS A 107 5.03 12.15 -22.10
N GLY A 108 6.28 12.48 -21.83
CA GLY A 108 7.02 13.57 -22.50
C GLY A 108 7.67 13.21 -23.85
N GLY A 109 7.36 12.06 -24.42
CA GLY A 109 7.90 11.56 -25.68
C GLY A 109 6.89 11.63 -26.84
N ALA A 110 6.32 12.81 -27.09
CA ALA A 110 5.60 13.09 -28.35
C ALA A 110 6.33 14.22 -29.12
#